data_c91f0b6ecb87e0ca2ec4877897a7c589
#
_entry.id   c91f0b6ecb87e0ca2ec4877897a7c589
#
_cell.length_a   1.000
_cell.length_b   1.000
_cell.length_c   1.000
_cell.angle_alpha   90.00
_cell.angle_beta   90.00
_cell.angle_gamma   90.00
#
_symmetry.space_group_name_H-M   'P 1'
#
loop_
_entity.id
_entity.type
_entity.pdbx_description
1 polymer ?
#
loop_
_entity_poly.entity_id
_entity_poly.type
_entity_poly.pdbx_seq_one_letter_code
_entity_poly.pdbx_strand_id
1 'polypeptide(L)'
;CSENQELLSIKEYVHYLCTSEDINNLAYANCIKSCLNEIIVPNIKKIMNKLNELASKYASISLLSKTHGQPASATTFGKEMANFFSRVYNHLNVLKKIKIYGKFNGAVGNFNAHHIADENTDWILNIKYFIENYFNLNFSLYCTQIQDHDYICELCDAIARINSTFIDLCVDMWLYISNNLLKLKVIQKEIGS
;
A
#
# COMPACT_ATOMS: atom_id res chain seq x y z
N CYS A 1 33.70 -11.07 -0.69
CA CYS A 1 33.96 -12.35 -1.38
C CYS A 1 35.43 -12.74 -1.40
N SER A 2 36.38 -11.80 -1.43
CA SER A 2 37.84 -12.09 -1.55
C SER A 2 38.45 -12.84 -0.35
N GLU A 3 37.78 -12.93 0.78
CA GLU A 3 38.25 -13.56 2.01
C GLU A 3 37.64 -14.95 2.30
N ASN A 4 36.64 -15.38 1.49
CA ASN A 4 35.98 -16.67 1.67
C ASN A 4 36.08 -17.50 0.40
N GLN A 5 36.83 -18.61 0.47
CA GLN A 5 37.06 -19.50 -0.68
C GLN A 5 35.81 -20.19 -1.21
N GLU A 6 34.81 -20.48 -0.34
CA GLU A 6 33.54 -21.06 -0.77
C GLU A 6 32.75 -20.05 -1.61
N LEU A 7 32.70 -18.78 -1.20
CA LEU A 7 32.06 -17.71 -1.96
C LEU A 7 32.78 -17.42 -3.29
N LEU A 8 34.08 -17.61 -3.35
CA LEU A 8 34.84 -17.48 -4.59
C LEU A 8 34.48 -18.57 -5.60
N SER A 9 34.23 -19.80 -5.16
CA SER A 9 33.86 -20.91 -6.04
C SER A 9 32.49 -20.74 -6.69
N ILE A 10 31.57 -19.98 -6.09
CA ILE A 10 30.22 -19.73 -6.58
C ILE A 10 30.03 -18.32 -7.18
N LYS A 11 31.08 -17.54 -7.28
CA LYS A 11 31.03 -16.13 -7.75
C LYS A 11 30.33 -15.97 -9.11
N GLU A 12 30.60 -16.88 -10.04
CA GLU A 12 30.05 -16.84 -11.40
C GLU A 12 28.54 -17.16 -11.43
N TYR A 13 28.01 -17.79 -10.38
CA TYR A 13 26.59 -18.10 -10.28
C TYR A 13 25.72 -16.94 -9.80
N VAL A 14 26.32 -15.83 -9.30
CA VAL A 14 25.57 -14.69 -8.77
C VAL A 14 24.67 -14.05 -9.81
N HIS A 15 25.06 -14.08 -11.09
CA HIS A 15 24.25 -13.56 -12.19
C HIS A 15 23.79 -14.64 -13.18
N TYR A 16 23.86 -15.90 -12.74
CA TYR A 16 23.55 -17.04 -13.60
C TYR A 16 22.06 -17.10 -13.93
N LEU A 17 21.72 -17.22 -15.21
CA LEU A 17 20.37 -17.30 -15.79
C LEU A 17 19.47 -16.06 -15.57
N CYS A 18 19.93 -15.02 -14.90
CA CYS A 18 19.11 -13.85 -14.65
C CYS A 18 19.58 -12.62 -15.45
N THR A 19 18.65 -11.74 -15.73
CA THR A 19 18.92 -10.36 -16.15
C THR A 19 18.81 -9.43 -14.93
N SER A 20 19.37 -8.23 -15.02
CA SER A 20 19.32 -7.25 -13.93
C SER A 20 17.90 -6.99 -13.44
N GLU A 21 16.94 -6.94 -14.35
CA GLU A 21 15.56 -6.67 -14.01
C GLU A 21 14.87 -7.84 -13.29
N ASP A 22 15.32 -9.09 -13.48
CA ASP A 22 14.83 -10.22 -12.68
C ASP A 22 15.09 -10.01 -11.18
N ILE A 23 16.20 -9.36 -10.85
CA ILE A 23 16.56 -9.02 -9.48
C ILE A 23 15.86 -7.73 -9.03
N ASN A 24 15.92 -6.67 -9.85
CA ASN A 24 15.38 -5.35 -9.50
C ASN A 24 13.87 -5.40 -9.24
N ASN A 25 13.09 -6.03 -10.12
CA ASN A 25 11.64 -6.09 -9.93
C ASN A 25 11.25 -6.84 -8.65
N LEU A 26 11.93 -7.94 -8.32
CA LEU A 26 11.67 -8.68 -7.08
C LEU A 26 12.07 -7.88 -5.85
N ALA A 27 13.18 -7.13 -5.91
CA ALA A 27 13.61 -6.25 -4.83
C ALA A 27 12.59 -5.13 -4.60
N TYR A 28 12.15 -4.42 -5.66
CA TYR A 28 11.11 -3.40 -5.56
C TYR A 28 9.78 -3.96 -5.04
N ALA A 29 9.32 -5.08 -5.60
CA ALA A 29 8.08 -5.72 -5.18
C ALA A 29 8.12 -6.09 -3.68
N ASN A 30 9.24 -6.62 -3.20
CA ASN A 30 9.41 -6.99 -1.81
C ASN A 30 9.48 -5.75 -0.88
N CYS A 31 10.19 -4.69 -1.27
CA CYS A 31 10.22 -3.42 -0.54
C CYS A 31 8.82 -2.79 -0.44
N ILE A 32 8.08 -2.75 -1.54
CA ILE A 32 6.70 -2.22 -1.57
C ILE A 32 5.80 -3.04 -0.66
N LYS A 33 5.86 -4.37 -0.74
CA LYS A 33 5.10 -5.28 0.11
C LYS A 33 5.38 -5.07 1.60
N SER A 34 6.64 -4.97 1.99
CA SER A 34 7.02 -4.69 3.38
C SER A 34 6.51 -3.32 3.82
N CYS A 35 6.70 -2.27 3.01
CA CYS A 35 6.20 -0.94 3.30
C CYS A 35 4.67 -0.92 3.51
N LEU A 36 3.93 -1.60 2.64
CA LEU A 36 2.47 -1.69 2.77
C LEU A 36 2.06 -2.39 4.07
N ASN A 37 2.67 -3.54 4.38
CA ASN A 37 2.26 -4.38 5.49
C ASN A 37 2.73 -3.85 6.85
N GLU A 38 3.92 -3.28 6.92
CA GLU A 38 4.55 -2.90 8.18
C GLU A 38 4.34 -1.42 8.53
N ILE A 39 4.11 -0.56 7.53
CA ILE A 39 4.01 0.88 7.72
C ILE A 39 2.64 1.41 7.32
N ILE A 40 2.24 1.28 6.06
CA ILE A 40 1.07 1.98 5.52
C ILE A 40 -0.22 1.43 6.13
N VAL A 41 -0.47 0.15 6.00
CA VAL A 41 -1.70 -0.49 6.51
C VAL A 41 -1.86 -0.34 8.02
N PRO A 42 -0.82 -0.56 8.86
CA PRO A 42 -0.94 -0.33 10.30
C PRO A 42 -1.26 1.11 10.67
N ASN A 43 -0.69 2.11 10.00
CA ASN A 43 -0.98 3.51 10.29
C ASN A 43 -2.38 3.93 9.86
N ILE A 44 -2.87 3.46 8.69
CA ILE A 44 -4.26 3.66 8.30
C ILE A 44 -5.22 3.05 9.33
N LYS A 45 -4.93 1.83 9.82
CA LYS A 45 -5.73 1.19 10.88
C LYS A 45 -5.75 1.97 12.19
N LYS A 46 -4.63 2.61 12.58
CA LYS A 46 -4.60 3.48 13.77
C LYS A 46 -5.56 4.67 13.61
N ILE A 47 -5.56 5.33 12.44
CA ILE A 47 -6.48 6.44 12.16
C ILE A 47 -7.92 5.93 12.17
N MET A 48 -8.21 4.80 11.54
CA MET A 48 -9.54 4.18 11.54
C MET A 48 -10.03 3.88 12.96
N ASN A 49 -9.18 3.30 13.80
CA ASN A 49 -9.54 3.02 15.19
C ASN A 49 -9.90 4.31 15.94
N LYS A 50 -9.17 5.40 15.69
CA LYS A 50 -9.48 6.70 16.29
C LYS A 50 -10.79 7.27 15.78
N LEU A 51 -11.08 7.17 14.49
CA LEU A 51 -12.36 7.58 13.92
C LEU A 51 -13.53 6.78 14.52
N ASN A 52 -13.37 5.47 14.70
CA ASN A 52 -14.38 4.61 15.33
C ASN A 52 -14.61 4.97 16.80
N GLU A 53 -13.53 5.24 17.55
CA GLU A 53 -13.61 5.73 18.94
C GLU A 53 -14.41 7.05 19.01
N LEU A 54 -14.08 8.01 18.13
CA LEU A 54 -14.77 9.30 18.09
C LEU A 54 -16.25 9.14 17.66
N ALA A 55 -16.52 8.26 16.68
CA ALA A 55 -17.86 7.94 16.23
C ALA A 55 -18.74 7.43 17.38
N SER A 56 -18.22 6.48 18.15
CA SER A 56 -18.93 5.89 19.29
C SER A 56 -19.08 6.89 20.44
N LYS A 57 -18.01 7.59 20.80
CA LYS A 57 -17.98 8.54 21.92
C LYS A 57 -18.94 9.71 21.73
N TYR A 58 -19.08 10.18 20.51
CA TYR A 58 -19.87 11.37 20.19
C TYR A 58 -21.15 11.06 19.38
N ALA A 59 -21.61 9.81 19.47
CA ALA A 59 -22.81 9.34 18.77
C ALA A 59 -24.07 10.18 19.07
N SER A 60 -24.20 10.70 20.31
CA SER A 60 -25.35 11.50 20.78
C SER A 60 -25.13 13.01 20.70
N ILE A 61 -23.93 13.45 20.29
CA ILE A 61 -23.65 14.90 20.20
C ILE A 61 -24.28 15.47 18.93
N SER A 62 -25.35 16.25 19.11
CA SER A 62 -26.08 16.87 18.02
C SER A 62 -25.22 17.89 17.26
N LEU A 63 -25.32 17.86 15.96
CA LEU A 63 -24.65 18.77 15.04
C LEU A 63 -25.67 19.24 14.00
N LEU A 64 -25.65 20.51 13.64
CA LEU A 64 -26.46 21.05 12.56
C LEU A 64 -25.70 20.90 11.24
N SER A 65 -26.23 20.05 10.33
CA SER A 65 -25.66 19.97 8.97
C SER A 65 -25.88 21.28 8.22
N LYS A 66 -25.04 21.52 7.24
CA LYS A 66 -25.13 22.64 6.32
C LYS A 66 -25.18 22.16 4.87
N THR A 67 -25.93 22.85 4.04
CA THR A 67 -25.94 22.71 2.59
C THR A 67 -25.74 24.09 1.98
N HIS A 68 -24.81 24.23 1.06
CA HIS A 68 -24.44 25.53 0.49
C HIS A 68 -24.13 26.61 1.56
N GLY A 69 -23.55 26.21 2.67
CA GLY A 69 -23.27 27.10 3.81
C GLY A 69 -24.48 27.47 4.67
N GLN A 70 -25.68 27.00 4.32
CA GLN A 70 -26.94 27.28 5.03
C GLN A 70 -27.31 26.14 5.99
N PRO A 71 -27.98 26.45 7.11
CA PRO A 71 -28.53 25.44 8.02
C PRO A 71 -29.43 24.46 7.31
N ALA A 72 -29.26 23.16 7.61
CA ALA A 72 -30.06 22.07 7.09
C ALA A 72 -30.56 21.17 8.24
N SER A 73 -30.70 19.87 8.03
CA SER A 73 -31.20 18.94 9.04
C SER A 73 -30.18 18.66 10.13
N ALA A 74 -30.66 18.19 11.30
CA ALA A 74 -29.81 17.77 12.39
C ALA A 74 -29.12 16.43 12.07
N THR A 75 -27.89 16.32 12.51
CA THR A 75 -27.06 15.10 12.49
C THR A 75 -26.34 14.95 13.82
N THR A 76 -25.36 14.06 13.91
CA THR A 76 -24.47 13.97 15.07
C THR A 76 -23.00 13.98 14.66
N PHE A 77 -22.14 14.49 15.52
CA PHE A 77 -20.69 14.48 15.28
C PHE A 77 -20.17 13.03 15.15
N GLY A 78 -20.72 12.12 15.93
CA GLY A 78 -20.36 10.69 15.82
C GLY A 78 -20.67 10.11 14.45
N LYS A 79 -21.81 10.48 13.83
CA LYS A 79 -22.17 10.03 12.47
C LYS A 79 -21.20 10.59 11.43
N GLU A 80 -20.75 11.82 11.57
CA GLU A 80 -19.73 12.40 10.66
C GLU A 80 -18.43 11.58 10.72
N MET A 81 -17.95 11.25 11.93
CA MET A 81 -16.76 10.40 12.11
C MET A 81 -16.96 8.98 11.56
N ALA A 82 -18.14 8.39 11.73
CA ALA A 82 -18.50 7.10 11.18
C ALA A 82 -18.48 7.08 9.64
N ASN A 83 -18.88 8.17 9.01
CA ASN A 83 -18.80 8.32 7.55
C ASN A 83 -17.34 8.23 7.06
N PHE A 84 -16.42 8.96 7.67
CA PHE A 84 -15.00 8.90 7.31
C PHE A 84 -14.40 7.52 7.59
N PHE A 85 -14.74 6.91 8.73
CA PHE A 85 -14.36 5.52 9.02
C PHE A 85 -14.79 4.57 7.90
N SER A 86 -16.05 4.62 7.49
CA SER A 86 -16.60 3.76 6.45
C SER A 86 -15.90 3.94 5.10
N ARG A 87 -15.64 5.19 4.70
CA ARG A 87 -14.92 5.51 3.47
C ARG A 87 -13.51 4.92 3.48
N VAL A 88 -12.74 5.19 4.54
CA VAL A 88 -11.36 4.68 4.68
C VAL A 88 -11.34 3.15 4.75
N TYR A 89 -12.29 2.53 5.46
CA TYR A 89 -12.42 1.07 5.53
C TYR A 89 -12.61 0.45 4.15
N ASN A 90 -13.50 1.01 3.33
CA ASN A 90 -13.75 0.53 1.98
C ASN A 90 -12.51 0.67 1.08
N HIS A 91 -11.83 1.81 1.11
CA HIS A 91 -10.61 2.02 0.35
C HIS A 91 -9.44 1.12 0.81
N LEU A 92 -9.30 0.92 2.12
CA LEU A 92 -8.30 -0.01 2.66
C LEU A 92 -8.55 -1.45 2.21
N ASN A 93 -9.81 -1.87 2.11
CA ASN A 93 -10.15 -3.20 1.60
C ASN A 93 -9.82 -3.36 0.11
N VAL A 94 -9.93 -2.30 -0.68
CA VAL A 94 -9.47 -2.29 -2.09
C VAL A 94 -7.94 -2.41 -2.12
N LEU A 95 -7.22 -1.55 -1.38
CA LEU A 95 -5.76 -1.55 -1.31
C LEU A 95 -5.19 -2.95 -0.97
N LYS A 96 -5.79 -3.63 0.01
CA LYS A 96 -5.34 -4.97 0.44
C LYS A 96 -5.55 -6.08 -0.58
N LYS A 97 -6.41 -5.89 -1.56
CA LYS A 97 -6.68 -6.88 -2.61
C LYS A 97 -5.76 -6.77 -3.80
N ILE A 98 -5.01 -5.67 -3.90
CA ILE A 98 -4.09 -5.45 -5.02
C ILE A 98 -2.96 -6.47 -4.91
N LYS A 99 -2.73 -7.18 -5.99
CA LYS A 99 -1.70 -8.18 -6.10
C LYS A 99 -0.37 -7.52 -6.48
N ILE A 100 0.69 -7.89 -5.81
CA ILE A 100 2.04 -7.45 -6.14
C ILE A 100 2.70 -8.55 -6.95
N TYR A 101 3.26 -8.19 -8.09
CA TYR A 101 3.79 -9.14 -9.06
C TYR A 101 5.30 -9.11 -9.09
N GLY A 102 5.87 -10.25 -9.49
CA GLY A 102 7.28 -10.41 -9.79
C GLY A 102 7.50 -11.32 -10.98
N LYS A 103 8.60 -11.12 -11.69
CA LYS A 103 9.05 -11.94 -12.80
C LYS A 103 10.48 -12.40 -12.61
N PHE A 104 10.84 -13.57 -13.19
CA PHE A 104 12.19 -14.08 -13.29
C PHE A 104 12.27 -14.99 -14.51
N ASN A 105 12.36 -14.41 -15.69
CA ASN A 105 12.24 -15.10 -16.98
C ASN A 105 13.28 -14.67 -18.02
N GLY A 106 14.34 -13.99 -17.58
CA GLY A 106 15.49 -13.61 -18.39
C GLY A 106 15.30 -12.34 -19.22
N ALA A 107 16.27 -12.12 -20.12
CA ALA A 107 16.47 -10.85 -20.82
C ALA A 107 15.33 -10.42 -21.76
N VAL A 108 14.51 -11.35 -22.21
CA VAL A 108 13.38 -11.07 -23.11
C VAL A 108 12.06 -11.69 -22.63
N GLY A 109 12.07 -12.26 -21.43
CA GLY A 109 10.87 -12.85 -20.84
C GLY A 109 10.53 -14.27 -21.32
N ASN A 110 11.42 -14.94 -22.04
CA ASN A 110 11.16 -16.22 -22.69
C ASN A 110 11.95 -17.41 -22.13
N PHE A 111 12.67 -17.24 -21.00
CA PHE A 111 13.50 -18.29 -20.40
C PHE A 111 14.61 -18.82 -21.30
N ASN A 112 15.09 -18.04 -22.29
CA ASN A 112 16.05 -18.53 -23.30
C ASN A 112 17.33 -19.10 -22.67
N ALA A 113 17.96 -18.37 -21.76
CA ALA A 113 19.17 -18.83 -21.07
C ALA A 113 18.90 -20.05 -20.18
N HIS A 114 17.73 -20.11 -19.57
CA HIS A 114 17.29 -21.21 -18.72
C HIS A 114 17.17 -22.51 -19.53
N HIS A 115 16.49 -22.47 -20.67
CA HIS A 115 16.34 -23.65 -21.55
C HIS A 115 17.65 -24.12 -22.15
N ILE A 116 18.59 -23.20 -22.45
CA ILE A 116 19.93 -23.59 -22.93
C ILE A 116 20.73 -24.26 -21.82
N ALA A 117 20.56 -23.81 -20.57
CA ALA A 117 21.28 -24.37 -19.43
C ALA A 117 20.79 -25.79 -19.06
N ASP A 118 19.47 -25.98 -19.08
CA ASP A 118 18.83 -27.28 -18.85
C ASP A 118 17.46 -27.35 -19.53
N GLU A 119 17.39 -28.09 -20.63
CA GLU A 119 16.16 -28.26 -21.42
C GLU A 119 15.14 -29.21 -20.75
N ASN A 120 15.56 -30.02 -19.78
CA ASN A 120 14.70 -30.99 -19.11
C ASN A 120 13.96 -30.38 -17.89
N THR A 121 14.35 -29.19 -17.44
CA THR A 121 13.73 -28.52 -16.30
C THR A 121 12.49 -27.74 -16.75
N ASP A 122 11.36 -27.91 -16.04
CA ASP A 122 10.20 -27.04 -16.15
C ASP A 122 10.47 -25.69 -15.44
N TRP A 123 11.11 -24.78 -16.17
CA TRP A 123 11.51 -23.49 -15.65
C TRP A 123 10.30 -22.62 -15.26
N ILE A 124 9.19 -22.71 -16.00
CA ILE A 124 7.97 -21.94 -15.68
C ILE A 124 7.44 -22.33 -14.31
N LEU A 125 7.31 -23.65 -14.06
CA LEU A 125 6.82 -24.16 -12.78
C LEU A 125 7.78 -23.82 -11.63
N ASN A 126 9.09 -24.01 -11.84
CA ASN A 126 10.09 -23.75 -10.82
C ASN A 126 10.18 -22.26 -10.44
N ILE A 127 10.18 -21.37 -11.42
CA ILE A 127 10.22 -19.93 -11.17
C ILE A 127 8.90 -19.44 -10.55
N LYS A 128 7.77 -19.96 -11.00
CA LYS A 128 6.49 -19.68 -10.36
C LYS A 128 6.53 -20.07 -8.88
N TYR A 129 6.98 -21.30 -8.59
CA TYR A 129 7.12 -21.75 -7.19
C TYR A 129 8.05 -20.85 -6.39
N PHE A 130 9.20 -20.45 -6.95
CA PHE A 130 10.14 -19.54 -6.30
C PHE A 130 9.51 -18.18 -5.97
N ILE A 131 8.84 -17.54 -6.92
CA ILE A 131 8.20 -16.23 -6.71
C ILE A 131 7.05 -16.32 -5.73
N GLU A 132 6.18 -17.32 -5.86
CA GLU A 132 4.98 -17.42 -5.04
C GLU A 132 5.28 -17.93 -3.63
N ASN A 133 6.19 -18.86 -3.45
CA ASN A 133 6.43 -19.47 -2.13
C ASN A 133 7.60 -18.84 -1.36
N TYR A 134 8.67 -18.41 -2.04
CA TYR A 134 9.79 -17.77 -1.35
C TYR A 134 9.51 -16.28 -1.09
N PHE A 135 9.08 -15.53 -2.10
CA PHE A 135 8.76 -14.11 -1.95
C PHE A 135 7.30 -13.82 -1.55
N ASN A 136 6.40 -14.82 -1.71
CA ASN A 136 4.97 -14.64 -1.53
C ASN A 136 4.46 -13.44 -2.37
N LEU A 137 4.88 -13.39 -3.64
CA LEU A 137 4.45 -12.47 -4.69
C LEU A 137 3.62 -13.23 -5.72
N ASN A 138 2.93 -12.52 -6.60
CA ASN A 138 2.24 -13.16 -7.72
C ASN A 138 3.19 -13.29 -8.91
N PHE A 139 3.20 -14.44 -9.57
CA PHE A 139 4.07 -14.67 -10.72
C PHE A 139 3.52 -14.00 -11.98
N SER A 140 4.36 -13.20 -12.66
CA SER A 140 4.10 -12.64 -13.98
C SER A 140 4.71 -13.57 -15.04
N LEU A 141 3.88 -14.35 -15.72
CA LEU A 141 4.33 -15.27 -16.77
C LEU A 141 4.73 -14.52 -18.05
N TYR A 142 3.88 -13.58 -18.48
CA TYR A 142 4.06 -12.83 -19.71
C TYR A 142 4.67 -11.47 -19.40
N CYS A 143 5.96 -11.35 -19.68
CA CYS A 143 6.73 -10.11 -19.53
C CYS A 143 7.69 -9.97 -20.71
N THR A 144 8.29 -8.81 -20.85
CA THR A 144 9.48 -8.58 -21.67
C THR A 144 10.73 -8.72 -20.80
N GLN A 145 11.75 -7.94 -21.04
CA GLN A 145 12.87 -7.81 -20.10
C GLN A 145 12.41 -7.20 -18.77
N ILE A 146 11.48 -6.25 -18.84
CA ILE A 146 11.00 -5.45 -17.72
C ILE A 146 9.65 -6.00 -17.26
N GLN A 147 9.41 -5.99 -15.96
CA GLN A 147 8.09 -6.17 -15.38
C GLN A 147 7.27 -4.89 -15.60
N ASP A 148 6.00 -5.02 -16.02
CA ASP A 148 5.15 -3.89 -16.47
C ASP A 148 4.88 -2.85 -15.39
N HIS A 149 4.96 -3.25 -14.13
CA HIS A 149 4.72 -2.39 -12.95
C HIS A 149 3.31 -1.80 -12.83
N ASP A 150 2.33 -2.30 -13.57
CA ASP A 150 0.93 -1.85 -13.52
C ASP A 150 0.35 -1.91 -12.10
N TYR A 151 0.76 -2.91 -11.29
CA TYR A 151 0.35 -3.01 -9.91
C TYR A 151 0.80 -1.82 -9.04
N ILE A 152 1.91 -1.16 -9.41
CA ILE A 152 2.37 0.05 -8.70
C ILE A 152 1.41 1.20 -8.96
N CYS A 153 0.91 1.34 -10.18
CA CYS A 153 -0.12 2.33 -10.52
C CYS A 153 -1.40 2.07 -9.72
N GLU A 154 -1.88 0.81 -9.68
CA GLU A 154 -3.04 0.43 -8.88
C GLU A 154 -2.87 0.75 -7.39
N LEU A 155 -1.69 0.48 -6.83
CA LEU A 155 -1.35 0.81 -5.44
C LEU A 155 -1.35 2.32 -5.19
N CYS A 156 -0.73 3.09 -6.08
CA CYS A 156 -0.70 4.55 -5.99
C CYS A 156 -2.11 5.14 -6.06
N ASP A 157 -2.95 4.67 -6.97
CA ASP A 157 -4.34 5.09 -7.12
C ASP A 157 -5.17 4.77 -5.87
N ALA A 158 -5.00 3.59 -5.30
CA ALA A 158 -5.69 3.20 -4.08
C ALA A 158 -5.27 4.07 -2.88
N ILE A 159 -3.98 4.36 -2.75
CA ILE A 159 -3.45 5.26 -1.71
C ILE A 159 -3.95 6.70 -1.94
N ALA A 160 -3.98 7.18 -3.18
CA ALA A 160 -4.48 8.50 -3.52
C ALA A 160 -5.95 8.69 -3.09
N ARG A 161 -6.80 7.67 -3.26
CA ARG A 161 -8.21 7.71 -2.78
C ARG A 161 -8.31 7.78 -1.26
N ILE A 162 -7.47 7.04 -0.54
CA ILE A 162 -7.39 7.12 0.93
C ILE A 162 -6.97 8.54 1.34
N ASN A 163 -5.94 9.09 0.70
CA ASN A 163 -5.46 10.44 0.99
C ASN A 163 -6.53 11.51 0.69
N SER A 164 -7.29 11.37 -0.40
CA SER A 164 -8.41 12.27 -0.69
C SER A 164 -9.45 12.26 0.43
N THR A 165 -9.74 11.08 1.01
CA THR A 165 -10.65 10.98 2.16
C THR A 165 -10.08 11.67 3.40
N PHE A 166 -8.77 11.59 3.62
CA PHE A 166 -8.12 12.31 4.73
C PHE A 166 -8.08 13.81 4.51
N ILE A 167 -7.91 14.27 3.26
CA ILE A 167 -8.01 15.70 2.92
C ILE A 167 -9.41 16.20 3.25
N ASP A 168 -10.48 15.50 2.82
CA ASP A 168 -11.86 15.85 3.15
C ASP A 168 -12.07 15.94 4.67
N LEU A 169 -11.57 14.94 5.43
CA LEU A 169 -11.65 14.95 6.89
C LEU A 169 -10.98 16.19 7.49
N CYS A 170 -9.77 16.51 7.02
CA CYS A 170 -9.03 17.67 7.52
C CYS A 170 -9.75 19.00 7.21
N VAL A 171 -10.32 19.11 6.01
CA VAL A 171 -11.09 20.29 5.59
C VAL A 171 -12.35 20.43 6.44
N ASP A 172 -13.09 19.35 6.66
CA ASP A 172 -14.29 19.38 7.50
C ASP A 172 -13.96 19.73 8.95
N MET A 173 -12.91 19.16 9.53
CA MET A 173 -12.46 19.51 10.88
C MET A 173 -12.06 20.96 10.99
N TRP A 174 -11.34 21.51 10.00
CA TRP A 174 -10.99 22.92 9.95
C TRP A 174 -12.23 23.81 9.86
N LEU A 175 -13.22 23.45 9.02
CA LEU A 175 -14.49 24.17 8.91
C LEU A 175 -15.30 24.11 10.21
N TYR A 176 -15.35 22.98 10.89
CA TYR A 176 -16.06 22.84 12.17
C TYR A 176 -15.46 23.75 13.26
N ILE A 177 -14.13 23.85 13.29
CA ILE A 177 -13.42 24.73 14.23
C ILE A 177 -13.66 26.20 13.87
N SER A 178 -13.46 26.58 12.61
CA SER A 178 -13.61 27.98 12.16
C SER A 178 -15.05 28.52 12.28
N ASN A 179 -16.05 27.63 12.20
CA ASN A 179 -17.46 27.96 12.41
C ASN A 179 -17.93 27.81 13.88
N ASN A 180 -17.02 27.66 14.84
CA ASN A 180 -17.32 27.49 16.27
C ASN A 180 -18.19 26.26 16.62
N LEU A 181 -18.30 25.29 15.76
CA LEU A 181 -18.96 24.00 16.05
C LEU A 181 -18.10 23.14 16.98
N LEU A 182 -16.79 23.23 16.84
CA LEU A 182 -15.81 22.60 17.72
C LEU A 182 -14.87 23.66 18.30
N LYS A 183 -14.35 23.41 19.51
CA LYS A 183 -13.32 24.21 20.14
C LYS A 183 -12.05 23.37 20.35
N LEU A 184 -10.89 23.95 20.04
CA LEU A 184 -9.61 23.38 20.43
C LEU A 184 -9.45 23.48 21.96
N LYS A 185 -8.96 22.40 22.56
CA LYS A 185 -8.53 22.45 23.98
C LYS A 185 -7.22 23.20 24.06
N VAL A 186 -7.18 24.22 24.91
CA VAL A 186 -5.93 24.91 25.23
C VAL A 186 -5.06 23.96 26.09
N ILE A 187 -3.88 23.63 25.60
CA ILE A 187 -2.87 22.88 26.34
C ILE A 187 -1.83 23.89 26.84
N GLN A 188 -1.62 23.94 28.15
CA GLN A 188 -0.81 24.99 28.86
C GLN A 188 0.66 25.13 28.38
N LYS A 189 1.13 24.32 27.45
CA LYS A 189 2.52 24.34 26.93
C LYS A 189 2.60 24.44 25.41
N GLU A 190 1.47 24.57 24.73
CA GLU A 190 1.47 24.80 23.28
C GLU A 190 1.52 26.30 23.00
N ILE A 191 2.52 26.68 22.22
CA ILE A 191 2.64 28.02 21.64
C ILE A 191 1.85 27.99 20.35
N GLY A 192 0.69 28.67 20.34
CA GLY A 192 -0.06 28.90 19.11
C GLY A 192 0.67 29.87 18.19
N SER A 193 0.60 29.62 16.90
CA SER A 193 1.07 30.57 15.89
C SER A 193 0.07 31.72 15.70
#